data_f26d965401fcdf980b1b1a9fa022a20d
#
_entry.id   f26d965401fcdf980b1b1a9fa022a20d
#
_cell.length_a   1.000
_cell.length_b   1.000
_cell.length_c   1.000
_cell.angle_alpha   90.00
_cell.angle_beta   90.00
_cell.angle_gamma   90.00
#
_symmetry.space_group_name_H-M   'P 1'
#
loop_
_entity.id
_entity.type
_entity.pdbx_description
1 polymer ?
#
loop_
_entity_poly.entity_id
_entity_poly.type
_entity_poly.pdbx_seq_one_letter_code
_entity_poly.pdbx_strand_id
1 'polypeptide(L)'
;MTRDGFTFLAMGYRGEKAAKFKELYIKRFNEMEKFIKTLVSARKEFPLLTENIKLLYDDPKPYHFSNECDMINRIVIGMSAKQFRLEHGIEKAESIRPYLTEEQINMLELLQKVDVGLLVAFPNYEDRKRHLEWYKSKISTQLA
;
A
#
# COMPACT_ATOMS: atom_id res chain seq x y z
N MET A 1 14.10 -20.09 27.66
CA MET A 1 14.91 -19.84 26.46
C MET A 1 14.04 -19.20 25.38
N THR A 2 14.53 -18.20 24.74
CA THR A 2 13.79 -17.57 23.64
C THR A 2 13.83 -18.49 22.40
N ARG A 3 12.84 -18.31 21.52
CA ARG A 3 12.79 -19.06 20.26
C ARG A 3 14.09 -18.93 19.44
N ASP A 4 14.67 -17.74 19.42
CA ASP A 4 15.91 -17.46 18.68
C ASP A 4 17.11 -18.19 19.29
N GLY A 5 17.21 -18.19 20.62
CA GLY A 5 18.26 -18.92 21.33
C GLY A 5 18.17 -20.41 21.09
N PHE A 6 16.95 -20.98 21.13
CA PHE A 6 16.73 -22.39 20.84
C PHE A 6 17.12 -22.76 19.42
N THR A 7 16.67 -21.97 18.44
CA THR A 7 16.99 -22.18 17.04
C THR A 7 18.49 -22.15 16.80
N PHE A 8 19.18 -21.18 17.38
CA PHE A 8 20.62 -21.05 17.28
C PHE A 8 21.36 -22.27 17.83
N LEU A 9 20.95 -22.76 19.00
CA LEU A 9 21.54 -23.95 19.61
C LEU A 9 21.22 -25.20 18.82
N ALA A 10 20.00 -25.35 18.33
CA ALA A 10 19.56 -26.51 17.54
C ALA A 10 20.30 -26.62 16.21
N MET A 11 20.68 -25.50 15.62
CA MET A 11 21.46 -25.49 14.36
C MET A 11 22.92 -25.90 14.56
N GLY A 12 23.32 -26.21 15.77
CA GLY A 12 24.64 -26.73 16.07
C GLY A 12 25.72 -25.67 16.18
N TYR A 13 25.34 -24.41 16.25
CA TYR A 13 26.27 -23.34 16.58
C TYR A 13 27.65 -23.54 15.93
N ARG A 14 27.67 -23.96 14.73
CA ARG A 14 28.86 -24.31 14.00
C ARG A 14 29.31 -23.18 13.10
N GLY A 15 29.96 -22.19 13.68
CA GLY A 15 30.69 -21.17 12.94
C GLY A 15 29.90 -20.49 11.86
N GLU A 16 30.36 -20.62 10.62
CA GLU A 16 29.80 -19.89 9.47
C GLU A 16 28.33 -20.18 9.16
N LYS A 17 27.89 -21.43 9.31
CA LYS A 17 26.49 -21.80 9.02
C LYS A 17 25.49 -21.14 9.98
N ALA A 18 25.82 -21.13 11.26
CA ALA A 18 24.98 -20.50 12.28
C ALA A 18 24.94 -18.99 12.09
N ALA A 19 26.08 -18.37 11.78
CA ALA A 19 26.15 -16.93 11.51
C ALA A 19 25.33 -16.55 10.29
N LYS A 20 25.42 -17.27 9.20
CA LYS A 20 24.66 -17.04 7.97
C LYS A 20 23.16 -17.20 8.21
N PHE A 21 22.75 -18.22 8.96
CA PHE A 21 21.34 -18.43 9.30
C PHE A 21 20.80 -17.26 10.11
N LYS A 22 21.54 -16.80 11.09
CA LYS A 22 21.16 -15.66 11.92
C LYS A 22 21.03 -14.38 11.11
N GLU A 23 21.97 -14.12 10.21
CA GLU A 23 21.92 -12.95 9.32
C GLU A 23 20.69 -12.97 8.42
N LEU A 24 20.38 -14.13 7.81
CA LEU A 24 19.20 -14.29 6.96
C LEU A 24 17.91 -14.12 7.75
N TYR A 25 17.83 -14.63 8.96
CA TYR A 25 16.68 -14.50 9.84
C TYR A 25 16.44 -13.03 10.19
N ILE A 26 17.48 -12.31 10.61
CA ILE A 26 17.40 -10.89 10.94
C ILE A 26 16.97 -10.06 9.73
N LYS A 27 17.55 -10.34 8.57
CA LYS A 27 17.20 -9.65 7.32
C LYS A 27 15.73 -9.81 6.98
N ARG A 28 15.19 -11.03 7.03
CA ARG A 28 13.77 -11.30 6.77
C ARG A 28 12.87 -10.64 7.79
N PHE A 29 13.26 -10.67 9.05
CA PHE A 29 12.52 -10.00 10.12
C PHE A 29 12.42 -8.49 9.86
N ASN A 30 13.53 -7.86 9.48
CA ASN A 30 13.56 -6.43 9.18
C ASN A 30 12.72 -6.08 7.96
N GLU A 31 12.75 -6.92 6.92
CA GLU A 31 11.91 -6.76 5.73
C GLU A 31 10.43 -6.84 6.06
N MET A 32 10.02 -7.80 6.90
CA MET A 32 8.64 -7.95 7.37
C MET A 32 8.19 -6.75 8.21
N GLU A 33 9.05 -6.29 9.11
CA GLU A 33 8.76 -5.12 9.94
C GLU A 33 8.55 -3.87 9.07
N LYS A 34 9.42 -3.67 8.09
CA LYS A 34 9.31 -2.57 7.14
C LYS A 34 8.01 -2.65 6.33
N PHE A 35 7.66 -3.85 5.87
CA PHE A 35 6.41 -4.08 5.14
C PHE A 35 5.18 -3.77 5.98
N ILE A 36 5.16 -4.21 7.24
CA ILE A 36 4.07 -3.91 8.17
C ILE A 36 3.95 -2.40 8.40
N LYS A 37 5.07 -1.70 8.59
CA LYS A 37 5.07 -0.23 8.73
C LYS A 37 4.51 0.45 7.50
N THR A 38 4.86 -0.03 6.30
CA THR A 38 4.33 0.49 5.04
C THR A 38 2.81 0.31 4.96
N LEU A 39 2.29 -0.85 5.35
CA LEU A 39 0.85 -1.10 5.40
C LEU A 39 0.12 -0.15 6.34
N VAL A 40 0.68 0.06 7.53
CA VAL A 40 0.10 0.97 8.54
C VAL A 40 0.12 2.41 8.04
N SER A 41 1.23 2.84 7.45
CA SER A 41 1.37 4.19 6.90
C SER A 41 0.34 4.48 5.81
N ALA A 42 0.16 3.54 4.88
CA ALA A 42 -0.82 3.68 3.80
C ALA A 42 -2.26 3.81 4.32
N ARG A 43 -2.56 3.20 5.47
CA ARG A 43 -3.88 3.32 6.09
C ARG A 43 -4.14 4.65 6.77
N LYS A 44 -3.11 5.34 7.21
CA LYS A 44 -3.25 6.64 7.90
C LYS A 44 -3.83 7.73 7.01
N GLU A 45 -3.59 7.66 5.71
CA GLU A 45 -4.08 8.66 4.75
C GLU A 45 -5.56 8.48 4.41
N PHE A 46 -6.11 7.29 4.64
CA PHE A 46 -7.48 6.97 4.27
C PHE A 46 -8.53 7.85 4.98
N PRO A 47 -8.44 8.13 6.28
CA PRO A 47 -9.38 9.03 6.94
C PRO A 47 -9.39 10.46 6.37
N LEU A 48 -8.22 11.00 6.03
CA LEU A 48 -8.12 12.32 5.41
C LEU A 48 -8.76 12.37 4.03
N LEU A 49 -8.56 11.32 3.25
CA LEU A 49 -9.19 11.18 1.94
C LEU A 49 -10.71 11.18 2.07
N THR A 50 -11.23 10.40 3.00
CA THR A 50 -12.67 10.30 3.28
C THR A 50 -13.26 11.64 3.71
N GLU A 51 -12.59 12.36 4.60
CA GLU A 51 -13.00 13.69 5.06
C GLU A 51 -13.07 14.68 3.91
N ASN A 52 -12.09 14.70 3.03
CA ASN A 52 -12.06 15.61 1.89
C ASN A 52 -13.13 15.28 0.86
N ILE A 53 -13.45 14.01 0.67
CA ILE A 53 -14.57 13.61 -0.19
C ILE A 53 -15.89 14.12 0.38
N LYS A 54 -16.08 14.06 1.69
CA LYS A 54 -17.27 14.61 2.37
C LYS A 54 -17.39 16.12 2.19
N LEU A 55 -16.28 16.83 2.18
CA LEU A 55 -16.27 18.27 1.96
C LEU A 55 -16.61 18.64 0.51
N LEU A 56 -16.18 17.82 -0.43
CA LEU A 56 -16.40 18.07 -1.86
C LEU A 56 -17.88 17.93 -2.27
N TYR A 57 -18.60 17.00 -1.69
CA TYR A 57 -19.98 16.70 -2.05
C TYR A 57 -20.92 17.14 -0.92
N ASP A 58 -22.00 17.87 -1.27
CA ASP A 58 -23.03 18.28 -0.30
C ASP A 58 -23.75 17.08 0.31
N ASP A 59 -24.00 16.06 -0.51
CA ASP A 59 -24.61 14.80 -0.07
C ASP A 59 -23.75 13.62 -0.56
N PRO A 60 -22.67 13.29 0.16
CA PRO A 60 -21.76 12.24 -0.29
C PRO A 60 -22.41 10.87 -0.26
N LYS A 61 -22.35 10.17 -1.38
CA LYS A 61 -22.89 8.82 -1.55
C LYS A 61 -21.74 7.79 -1.41
N PRO A 62 -22.04 6.52 -1.07
CA PRO A 62 -21.01 5.50 -0.98
C PRO A 62 -20.18 5.34 -2.25
N TYR A 63 -20.77 5.53 -3.42
CA TYR A 63 -20.06 5.40 -4.69
C TYR A 63 -19.03 6.51 -4.91
N HIS A 64 -19.16 7.68 -4.28
CA HIS A 64 -18.15 8.73 -4.35
C HIS A 64 -16.84 8.26 -3.74
N PHE A 65 -16.91 7.57 -2.61
CA PHE A 65 -15.73 7.02 -1.93
C PHE A 65 -15.13 5.86 -2.73
N SER A 66 -15.98 4.95 -3.20
CA SER A 66 -15.53 3.81 -4.00
C SER A 66 -14.88 4.24 -5.31
N ASN A 67 -15.47 5.20 -5.99
CA ASN A 67 -14.94 5.70 -7.26
C ASN A 67 -13.56 6.33 -7.11
N GLU A 68 -13.37 7.12 -6.04
CA GLU A 68 -12.08 7.75 -5.77
C GLU A 68 -11.01 6.71 -5.45
N CYS A 69 -11.31 5.77 -4.58
CA CYS A 69 -10.40 4.67 -4.24
C CYS A 69 -10.10 3.79 -5.46
N ASP A 70 -11.11 3.48 -6.27
CA ASP A 70 -10.93 2.67 -7.48
C ASP A 70 -10.08 3.39 -8.52
N MET A 71 -10.23 4.71 -8.63
CA MET A 71 -9.39 5.52 -9.51
C MET A 71 -7.90 5.35 -9.14
N ILE A 72 -7.58 5.50 -7.88
CA ILE A 72 -6.21 5.35 -7.38
C ILE A 72 -5.72 3.92 -7.61
N ASN A 73 -6.53 2.91 -7.30
CA ASN A 73 -6.18 1.52 -7.52
C ASN A 73 -5.92 1.21 -8.99
N ARG A 74 -6.74 1.72 -9.90
CA ARG A 74 -6.53 1.52 -11.34
C ARG A 74 -5.24 2.14 -11.85
N ILE A 75 -4.86 3.27 -11.29
CA ILE A 75 -3.59 3.93 -11.66
C ILE A 75 -2.39 3.10 -11.18
N VAL A 76 -2.46 2.54 -9.98
CA VAL A 76 -1.34 1.81 -9.37
C VAL A 76 -1.24 0.37 -9.88
N ILE A 77 -2.35 -0.38 -9.84
CA ILE A 77 -2.37 -1.82 -10.15
C ILE A 77 -3.07 -2.16 -11.46
N GLY A 78 -3.63 -1.16 -12.16
CA GLY A 78 -4.28 -1.35 -13.45
C GLY A 78 -5.72 -1.87 -13.38
N MET A 79 -6.27 -2.07 -12.17
CA MET A 79 -7.62 -2.59 -11.96
C MET A 79 -8.20 -2.12 -10.64
N SER A 80 -9.52 -2.24 -10.48
CA SER A 80 -10.16 -1.93 -9.20
C SER A 80 -9.86 -3.02 -8.16
N ALA A 81 -10.08 -2.71 -6.88
CA ALA A 81 -9.91 -3.67 -5.80
C ALA A 81 -10.82 -4.90 -5.99
N LYS A 82 -12.05 -4.67 -6.44
CA LYS A 82 -13.01 -5.76 -6.70
C LYS A 82 -12.49 -6.72 -7.77
N GLN A 83 -11.98 -6.19 -8.87
CA GLN A 83 -11.42 -6.99 -9.96
C GLN A 83 -10.17 -7.76 -9.51
N PHE A 84 -9.31 -7.12 -8.75
CA PHE A 84 -8.12 -7.75 -8.17
C PHE A 84 -8.50 -8.93 -7.29
N ARG A 85 -9.52 -8.79 -6.43
CA ARG A 85 -10.00 -9.87 -5.58
C ARG A 85 -10.52 -11.05 -6.40
N LEU A 86 -11.27 -10.77 -7.45
CA LEU A 86 -11.79 -11.83 -8.33
C LEU A 86 -10.67 -12.60 -9.03
N GLU A 87 -9.65 -11.93 -9.51
CA GLU A 87 -8.52 -12.56 -10.21
C GLU A 87 -7.64 -13.39 -9.27
N HIS A 88 -7.53 -13.00 -8.00
CA HIS A 88 -6.65 -13.64 -7.01
C HIS A 88 -7.39 -14.55 -6.03
N GLY A 89 -8.70 -14.73 -6.19
CA GLY A 89 -9.49 -15.58 -5.30
C GLY A 89 -9.60 -15.05 -3.86
N ILE A 90 -9.57 -13.74 -3.68
CA ILE A 90 -9.66 -13.09 -2.38
C ILE A 90 -11.12 -12.82 -2.03
N GLU A 91 -11.50 -13.03 -0.77
CA GLU A 91 -12.85 -12.75 -0.29
C GLU A 91 -13.16 -11.23 -0.31
N LYS A 92 -14.45 -10.91 -0.52
CA LYS A 92 -14.89 -9.51 -0.61
C LYS A 92 -14.56 -8.65 0.61
N ALA A 93 -14.55 -9.25 1.80
CA ALA A 93 -14.29 -8.54 3.04
C ALA A 93 -12.80 -8.30 3.32
N GLU A 94 -11.92 -8.98 2.60
CA GLU A 94 -10.48 -8.86 2.83
C GLU A 94 -9.88 -7.67 2.10
N SER A 95 -8.89 -7.06 2.74
CA SER A 95 -8.07 -6.02 2.09
C SER A 95 -7.15 -6.64 1.06
N ILE A 96 -6.95 -5.97 -0.07
CA ILE A 96 -6.00 -6.39 -1.09
C ILE A 96 -4.56 -6.02 -0.75
N ARG A 97 -4.34 -5.15 0.23
CA ARG A 97 -3.01 -4.61 0.56
C ARG A 97 -1.97 -5.67 0.88
N PRO A 98 -2.27 -6.74 1.64
CA PRO A 98 -1.28 -7.79 1.90
C PRO A 98 -0.81 -8.55 0.66
N TYR A 99 -1.57 -8.48 -0.43
CA TYR A 99 -1.27 -9.15 -1.69
C TYR A 99 -0.51 -8.26 -2.67
N LEU A 100 -0.30 -6.99 -2.32
CA LEU A 100 0.44 -6.04 -3.16
C LEU A 100 1.92 -6.03 -2.80
N THR A 101 2.75 -5.63 -3.75
CA THR A 101 4.18 -5.41 -3.48
C THR A 101 4.36 -4.16 -2.63
N GLU A 102 5.52 -4.05 -1.97
CA GLU A 102 5.87 -2.86 -1.20
C GLU A 102 5.85 -1.60 -2.06
N GLU A 103 6.35 -1.70 -3.28
CA GLU A 103 6.34 -0.58 -4.24
C GLU A 103 4.93 -0.12 -4.58
N GLN A 104 4.01 -1.07 -4.79
CA GLN A 104 2.60 -0.76 -5.05
C GLN A 104 1.94 -0.07 -3.86
N ILE A 105 2.21 -0.55 -2.66
CA ILE A 105 1.67 0.05 -1.42
C ILE A 105 2.20 1.46 -1.24
N ASN A 106 3.49 1.67 -1.46
CA ASN A 106 4.11 2.99 -1.38
C ASN A 106 3.50 3.96 -2.40
N MET A 107 3.25 3.48 -3.61
CA MET A 107 2.62 4.29 -4.65
C MET A 107 1.18 4.64 -4.29
N LEU A 108 0.42 3.69 -3.74
CA LEU A 108 -0.94 3.95 -3.24
C LEU A 108 -0.93 5.03 -2.17
N GLU A 109 -0.02 4.94 -1.22
CA GLU A 109 0.13 5.93 -0.15
C GLU A 109 0.42 7.32 -0.71
N LEU A 110 1.38 7.42 -1.63
CA LEU A 110 1.73 8.68 -2.26
C LEU A 110 0.56 9.28 -3.03
N LEU A 111 -0.13 8.49 -3.83
CA LEU A 111 -1.26 8.97 -4.61
C LEU A 111 -2.43 9.39 -3.72
N GLN A 112 -2.67 8.69 -2.62
CA GLN A 112 -3.69 9.08 -1.64
C GLN A 112 -3.37 10.43 -1.01
N LYS A 113 -2.11 10.67 -0.64
CA LYS A 113 -1.67 11.96 -0.10
C LYS A 113 -1.87 13.09 -1.09
N VAL A 114 -1.48 12.87 -2.33
CA VAL A 114 -1.65 13.87 -3.40
C VAL A 114 -3.13 14.13 -3.66
N ASP A 115 -3.95 13.07 -3.69
CA ASP A 115 -5.39 13.20 -3.94
C ASP A 115 -6.13 13.95 -2.84
N VAL A 116 -5.68 13.86 -1.59
CA VAL A 116 -6.22 14.66 -0.49
C VAL A 116 -6.17 16.15 -0.84
N GLY A 117 -5.06 16.62 -1.38
CA GLY A 117 -4.93 17.99 -1.85
C GLY A 117 -5.69 18.29 -3.13
N LEU A 118 -5.71 17.34 -4.07
CA LEU A 118 -6.41 17.50 -5.34
C LEU A 118 -7.93 17.60 -5.18
N LEU A 119 -8.50 16.90 -4.21
CA LEU A 119 -9.93 17.00 -3.91
C LEU A 119 -10.35 18.43 -3.57
N VAL A 120 -9.49 19.18 -2.91
CA VAL A 120 -9.73 20.58 -2.58
C VAL A 120 -9.49 21.49 -3.78
N ALA A 121 -8.41 21.26 -4.52
CA ALA A 121 -7.97 22.10 -5.63
C ALA A 121 -8.75 21.85 -6.93
N PHE A 122 -9.10 20.61 -7.21
CA PHE A 122 -9.75 20.18 -8.45
C PHE A 122 -11.00 19.35 -8.15
N PRO A 123 -12.19 19.99 -8.09
CA PRO A 123 -13.43 19.27 -7.82
C PRO A 123 -13.83 18.27 -8.91
N ASN A 124 -13.32 18.42 -10.12
CA ASN A 124 -13.62 17.53 -11.22
C ASN A 124 -12.82 16.23 -11.14
N TYR A 125 -13.51 15.09 -11.20
CA TYR A 125 -12.92 13.75 -11.13
C TYR A 125 -11.89 13.52 -12.23
N GLU A 126 -12.19 13.88 -13.47
CA GLU A 126 -11.29 13.68 -14.61
C GLU A 126 -10.00 14.48 -14.47
N ASP A 127 -10.06 15.68 -13.93
CA ASP A 127 -8.89 16.52 -13.68
C ASP A 127 -7.99 15.87 -12.62
N ARG A 128 -8.56 15.37 -11.54
CA ARG A 128 -7.80 14.65 -10.50
C ARG A 128 -7.12 13.43 -11.07
N LYS A 129 -7.85 12.64 -11.87
CA LYS A 129 -7.30 11.45 -12.52
C LYS A 129 -6.10 11.77 -13.38
N ARG A 130 -6.18 12.81 -14.22
CA ARG A 130 -5.08 13.25 -15.08
C ARG A 130 -3.86 13.67 -14.27
N HIS A 131 -4.06 14.42 -13.19
CA HIS A 131 -2.97 14.86 -12.31
C HIS A 131 -2.28 13.68 -11.62
N LEU A 132 -3.04 12.71 -11.15
CA LEU A 132 -2.49 11.51 -10.51
C LEU A 132 -1.70 10.65 -11.50
N GLU A 133 -2.21 10.47 -12.71
CA GLU A 133 -1.52 9.73 -13.76
C GLU A 133 -0.22 10.42 -14.16
N TRP A 134 -0.23 11.73 -14.30
CA TRP A 134 0.96 12.52 -14.57
C TRP A 134 1.99 12.40 -13.45
N TYR A 135 1.55 12.52 -12.20
CA TYR A 135 2.41 12.41 -11.04
C TYR A 135 3.08 11.03 -10.96
N LYS A 136 2.30 9.97 -11.16
CA LYS A 136 2.83 8.60 -11.21
C LYS A 136 3.90 8.46 -12.29
N SER A 137 3.64 8.98 -13.48
CA SER A 137 4.60 8.91 -14.58
C SER A 137 5.93 9.61 -14.24
N LYS A 138 5.87 10.75 -13.57
CA LYS A 138 7.07 11.50 -13.14
C LYS A 138 7.86 10.74 -12.07
N ILE A 139 7.19 10.17 -11.09
CA ILE A 139 7.85 9.37 -10.05
C ILE A 139 8.48 8.13 -10.66
N SER A 140 7.78 7.41 -11.53
CA SER A 140 8.30 6.21 -12.19
C SER A 140 9.54 6.53 -13.03
N THR A 141 9.58 7.68 -13.69
CA THR A 141 10.74 8.13 -14.44
C THR A 141 11.94 8.43 -13.53
N GLN A 142 11.69 9.04 -12.36
CA GLN A 142 12.75 9.35 -11.40
C GLN A 142 13.32 8.10 -10.73
N LEU A 143 12.52 7.07 -10.54
CA LEU A 143 12.93 5.83 -9.89
C LEU A 143 13.58 4.84 -10.89
N ALA A 144 13.34 5.04 -12.15
CA ALA A 144 14.00 4.27 -13.20
C ALA A 144 15.37 4.85 -13.51
#